data_b6e22648ca724c49cd0b278176b12fd7
#
_entry.id   b6e22648ca724c49cd0b278176b12fd7
#
_cell.length_a   1.000
_cell.length_b   1.000
_cell.length_c   1.000
_cell.angle_alpha   90.00
_cell.angle_beta   90.00
_cell.angle_gamma   90.00
#
_symmetry.space_group_name_H-M   'P 1'
#
loop_
_entity.id
_entity.type
_entity.pdbx_description
1 polymer ?
#
loop_
_entity_poly.entity_id
_entity_poly.type
_entity_poly.pdbx_seq_one_letter_code
_entity_poly.pdbx_strand_id
1 'polypeptide(L)'
;LYAAKSEACVNVAKAEETQYGGVTGKGVLVAVIDSGIDIGNNEFLDDSGNTRIKALWDQTTGITYSDMEINSILEDYKNGAVKTLPARDVTGHGNEVAVIACGRSGVASDADILIVKLGNSGGNAYIRTTQIMRGVDYCIRKAIEYSQPVVVNISYGGTYGNHEGGSIFEMFIDDCCSTYRLSLIHISEPTRHLR
;
A
#
# COMPACT_ATOMS: atom_id res chain seq x y z
N LEU A 1 12.59 -14.37 -10.88
CA LEU A 1 11.71 -15.53 -10.63
C LEU A 1 10.40 -15.14 -9.95
N TYR A 2 10.44 -14.20 -8.97
CA TYR A 2 9.25 -13.70 -8.29
C TYR A 2 8.41 -12.79 -9.19
N ALA A 3 9.02 -11.89 -9.95
CA ALA A 3 8.33 -11.01 -10.89
C ALA A 3 7.50 -11.77 -11.94
N ALA A 4 8.08 -12.80 -12.56
CA ALA A 4 7.36 -13.63 -13.55
C ALA A 4 6.17 -14.39 -12.96
N LYS A 5 6.27 -14.83 -11.70
CA LYS A 5 5.14 -15.48 -11.00
C LYS A 5 4.05 -14.48 -10.65
N SER A 6 4.43 -13.27 -10.22
CA SER A 6 3.49 -12.19 -9.92
C SER A 6 2.72 -11.75 -11.16
N GLU A 7 3.41 -11.59 -12.30
CA GLU A 7 2.79 -11.28 -13.59
C GLU A 7 1.78 -12.35 -14.03
N ALA A 8 2.13 -13.63 -13.87
CA ALA A 8 1.22 -14.72 -14.16
C ALA A 8 -0.04 -14.68 -13.27
N CYS A 9 0.12 -14.39 -11.97
CA CYS A 9 -1.02 -14.27 -11.05
C CYS A 9 -1.92 -13.08 -11.40
N VAL A 10 -1.34 -11.94 -11.76
CA VAL A 10 -2.09 -10.76 -12.20
C VAL A 10 -2.87 -11.05 -13.48
N ASN A 11 -2.25 -11.74 -14.45
CA ASN A 11 -2.92 -12.10 -15.70
C ASN A 11 -4.08 -13.07 -15.48
N VAL A 12 -3.98 -14.01 -14.53
CA VAL A 12 -5.10 -14.88 -14.15
C VAL A 12 -6.22 -14.07 -13.51
N ALA A 13 -5.91 -13.18 -12.56
CA ALA A 13 -6.90 -12.34 -11.93
C ALA A 13 -7.62 -11.45 -12.96
N LYS A 14 -6.90 -10.85 -13.90
CA LYS A 14 -7.49 -10.05 -15.00
C LYS A 14 -8.35 -10.87 -15.96
N ALA A 15 -8.00 -12.12 -16.21
CA ALA A 15 -8.82 -13.02 -17.01
C ALA A 15 -10.14 -13.37 -16.29
N GLU A 16 -10.09 -13.58 -14.97
CA GLU A 16 -11.29 -13.81 -14.15
C GLU A 16 -12.15 -12.53 -14.06
N GLU A 17 -11.53 -11.37 -13.98
CA GLU A 17 -12.18 -10.05 -14.02
C GLU A 17 -13.12 -9.91 -15.23
N THR A 18 -12.68 -10.33 -16.39
CA THR A 18 -13.49 -10.33 -17.62
C THR A 18 -14.73 -11.22 -17.50
N GLN A 19 -14.64 -12.31 -16.75
CA GLN A 19 -15.75 -13.21 -16.47
C GLN A 19 -16.81 -12.61 -15.53
N TYR A 20 -16.38 -11.71 -14.63
CA TYR A 20 -17.25 -11.03 -13.64
C TYR A 20 -17.67 -9.60 -14.05
N GLY A 21 -17.46 -9.21 -15.30
CA GLY A 21 -17.93 -7.92 -15.83
C GLY A 21 -16.95 -6.78 -15.74
N GLY A 22 -15.65 -7.06 -15.63
CA GLY A 22 -14.61 -6.04 -15.71
C GLY A 22 -14.47 -5.20 -14.43
N VAL A 23 -14.35 -5.85 -13.27
CA VAL A 23 -14.17 -5.18 -11.97
C VAL A 23 -12.71 -4.73 -11.84
N THR A 24 -12.44 -3.44 -11.93
CA THR A 24 -11.10 -2.85 -11.96
C THR A 24 -10.69 -2.18 -10.63
N GLY A 25 -11.51 -2.33 -9.59
CA GLY A 25 -11.30 -1.64 -8.31
C GLY A 25 -11.75 -0.18 -8.29
N LYS A 26 -12.43 0.31 -9.33
CA LYS A 26 -12.93 1.69 -9.38
C LYS A 26 -13.86 1.99 -8.20
N GLY A 27 -13.56 3.09 -7.49
CA GLY A 27 -14.33 3.51 -6.31
C GLY A 27 -13.93 2.79 -5.01
N VAL A 28 -12.87 1.99 -5.05
CA VAL A 28 -12.28 1.33 -3.87
C VAL A 28 -10.91 1.94 -3.60
N LEU A 29 -10.56 2.11 -2.33
CA LEU A 29 -9.22 2.46 -1.88
C LEU A 29 -8.39 1.19 -1.68
N VAL A 30 -7.25 1.11 -2.33
CA VAL A 30 -6.22 0.11 -2.02
C VAL A 30 -5.13 0.79 -1.20
N ALA A 31 -5.02 0.41 0.05
CA ALA A 31 -4.00 0.91 0.97
C ALA A 31 -2.82 -0.05 1.03
N VAL A 32 -1.61 0.47 0.86
CA VAL A 32 -0.35 -0.30 0.97
C VAL A 32 0.46 0.26 2.13
N ILE A 33 0.71 -0.57 3.13
CA ILE A 33 1.52 -0.26 4.31
C ILE A 33 2.82 -1.04 4.19
N ASP A 34 3.89 -0.36 3.73
CA ASP A 34 5.15 -1.02 3.34
C ASP A 34 6.37 -0.08 3.46
N SER A 35 7.48 -0.43 2.83
CA SER A 35 8.78 0.26 2.86
C SER A 35 8.81 1.62 2.16
N GLY A 36 7.80 1.96 1.36
CA GLY A 36 7.70 3.21 0.61
C GLY A 36 7.12 3.02 -0.77
N ILE A 37 7.23 4.07 -1.59
CA ILE A 37 6.70 4.11 -2.94
C ILE A 37 7.55 5.04 -3.82
N ASP A 38 7.61 4.77 -5.11
CA ASP A 38 8.03 5.74 -6.11
C ASP A 38 6.79 6.43 -6.69
N ILE A 39 6.46 7.61 -6.16
CA ILE A 39 5.29 8.38 -6.59
C ILE A 39 5.40 8.86 -8.04
N GLY A 40 6.60 8.87 -8.62
CA GLY A 40 6.84 9.22 -10.02
C GLY A 40 6.66 8.07 -11.01
N ASN A 41 6.40 6.86 -10.51
CA ASN A 41 6.17 5.70 -11.35
C ASN A 41 4.83 5.83 -12.10
N ASN A 42 4.87 5.68 -13.44
CA ASN A 42 3.70 5.77 -14.31
C ASN A 42 2.57 4.79 -13.94
N GLU A 43 2.88 3.71 -13.24
CA GLU A 43 1.91 2.73 -12.75
C GLU A 43 0.89 3.36 -11.78
N PHE A 44 1.22 4.47 -11.14
CA PHE A 44 0.36 5.15 -10.16
C PHE A 44 -0.26 6.45 -10.69
N LEU A 45 -0.09 6.74 -11.98
CA LEU A 45 -0.68 7.90 -12.61
C LEU A 45 -1.95 7.53 -13.39
N ASP A 46 -2.88 8.46 -13.52
CA ASP A 46 -4.02 8.36 -14.41
C ASP A 46 -3.64 8.70 -15.87
N ASP A 47 -4.59 8.65 -16.79
CA ASP A 47 -4.37 8.95 -18.20
C ASP A 47 -4.02 10.42 -18.47
N SER A 48 -4.32 11.30 -17.53
CA SER A 48 -3.97 12.72 -17.59
C SER A 48 -2.58 13.00 -16.97
N GLY A 49 -1.93 11.99 -16.41
CA GLY A 49 -0.63 12.10 -15.76
C GLY A 49 -0.70 12.62 -14.32
N ASN A 50 -1.89 12.67 -13.72
CA ASN A 50 -2.06 12.97 -12.29
C ASN A 50 -1.93 11.72 -11.46
N THR A 51 -1.55 11.87 -10.18
CA THR A 51 -1.45 10.74 -9.27
C THR A 51 -2.82 10.15 -8.92
N ARG A 52 -2.89 8.81 -8.83
CA ARG A 52 -4.03 8.08 -8.23
C ARG A 52 -3.85 7.88 -6.72
N ILE A 53 -2.70 8.33 -6.16
CA ILE A 53 -2.46 8.27 -4.72
C ILE A 53 -3.22 9.42 -4.06
N LYS A 54 -4.32 9.11 -3.37
CA LYS A 54 -5.19 10.07 -2.68
C LYS A 54 -4.55 10.65 -1.44
N ALA A 55 -3.81 9.83 -0.71
CA ALA A 55 -3.04 10.29 0.44
C ALA A 55 -1.84 9.37 0.68
N LEU A 56 -0.76 9.98 1.16
CA LEU A 56 0.46 9.30 1.51
C LEU A 56 0.92 9.77 2.89
N TRP A 57 1.28 8.84 3.77
CA TRP A 57 1.91 9.15 5.04
C TRP A 57 3.30 8.52 5.12
N ASP A 58 4.30 9.37 5.24
CA ASP A 58 5.68 8.93 5.50
C ASP A 58 5.95 8.97 7.01
N GLN A 59 5.96 7.79 7.64
CA GLN A 59 6.23 7.70 9.08
C GLN A 59 7.68 8.03 9.45
N THR A 60 8.62 7.98 8.49
CA THR A 60 10.03 8.33 8.75
C THR A 60 10.21 9.83 8.98
N THR A 61 9.43 10.64 8.29
CA THR A 61 9.44 12.11 8.41
C THR A 61 8.27 12.62 9.25
N GLY A 62 7.22 11.81 9.43
CA GLY A 62 5.97 12.21 10.05
C GLY A 62 5.06 13.04 9.14
N ILE A 63 5.44 13.25 7.86
CA ILE A 63 4.71 14.12 6.93
C ILE A 63 3.63 13.31 6.21
N THR A 64 2.49 13.96 5.98
CA THR A 64 1.40 13.45 5.14
C THR A 64 1.28 14.31 3.89
N TYR A 65 0.90 13.70 2.78
CA TYR A 65 0.72 14.36 1.49
C TYR A 65 -0.66 14.01 0.93
N SER A 66 -1.38 14.99 0.44
CA SER A 66 -2.59 14.84 -0.36
C SER A 66 -2.26 14.61 -1.83
N ASP A 67 -3.24 14.20 -2.63
CA ASP A 67 -3.10 14.07 -4.09
C ASP A 67 -2.70 15.39 -4.76
N MET A 68 -3.23 16.53 -4.29
CA MET A 68 -2.85 17.86 -4.81
C MET A 68 -1.37 18.17 -4.54
N GLU A 69 -0.87 17.90 -3.33
CA GLU A 69 0.53 18.11 -2.97
C GLU A 69 1.44 17.16 -3.75
N ILE A 70 1.04 15.91 -3.94
CA ILE A 70 1.80 14.94 -4.73
C ILE A 70 1.89 15.42 -6.20
N ASN A 71 0.80 15.87 -6.80
CA ASN A 71 0.79 16.38 -8.18
C ASN A 71 1.71 17.61 -8.32
N SER A 72 1.68 18.55 -7.36
CA SER A 72 2.58 19.69 -7.35
C SER A 72 4.05 19.27 -7.26
N ILE A 73 4.37 18.31 -6.39
CA ILE A 73 5.73 17.77 -6.26
C ILE A 73 6.19 17.08 -7.56
N LEU A 74 5.30 16.36 -8.22
CA LEU A 74 5.61 15.70 -9.49
C LEU A 74 5.88 16.70 -10.61
N GLU A 75 5.16 17.82 -10.64
CA GLU A 75 5.42 18.92 -11.58
C GLU A 75 6.77 19.58 -11.31
N ASP A 76 7.06 19.91 -10.06
CA ASP A 76 8.34 20.48 -9.63
C ASP A 76 9.52 19.53 -9.94
N TYR A 77 9.31 18.23 -9.79
CA TYR A 77 10.31 17.21 -10.13
C TYR A 77 10.57 17.16 -11.65
N LYS A 78 9.51 17.18 -12.47
CA LYS A 78 9.63 17.22 -13.94
C LYS A 78 10.36 18.47 -14.41
N ASN A 79 10.15 19.61 -13.75
CA ASN A 79 10.78 20.88 -14.06
C ASN A 79 12.19 21.04 -13.45
N GLY A 80 12.67 20.03 -12.69
CA GLY A 80 13.99 20.04 -12.06
C GLY A 80 14.11 20.94 -10.81
N ALA A 81 13.00 21.49 -10.33
CA ALA A 81 12.96 22.29 -9.10
C ALA A 81 13.17 21.44 -7.85
N VAL A 82 12.67 20.20 -7.86
CA VAL A 82 12.88 19.19 -6.80
C VAL A 82 13.74 18.05 -7.36
N LYS A 83 14.75 17.62 -6.60
CA LYS A 83 15.67 16.54 -7.02
C LYS A 83 15.32 15.16 -6.50
N THR A 84 14.51 15.09 -5.44
CA THR A 84 14.15 13.83 -4.77
C THR A 84 12.67 13.82 -4.44
N LEU A 85 12.01 12.70 -4.74
CA LEU A 85 10.62 12.49 -4.39
C LEU A 85 10.48 12.02 -2.93
N PRO A 86 9.38 12.38 -2.23
CA PRO A 86 9.13 11.95 -0.87
C PRO A 86 8.80 10.45 -0.80
N ALA A 87 8.85 9.90 0.41
CA ALA A 87 8.48 8.52 0.74
C ALA A 87 9.17 7.44 -0.11
N ARG A 88 10.34 7.77 -0.70
CA ARG A 88 11.06 6.89 -1.60
C ARG A 88 11.27 5.50 -0.99
N ASP A 89 10.91 4.48 -1.76
CA ASP A 89 11.18 3.10 -1.42
C ASP A 89 12.65 2.75 -1.71
N VAL A 90 13.41 2.53 -0.65
CA VAL A 90 14.85 2.20 -0.75
C VAL A 90 15.05 0.71 -1.05
N THR A 91 14.10 -0.13 -0.64
CA THR A 91 14.17 -1.59 -0.83
C THR A 91 13.57 -2.04 -2.15
N GLY A 92 12.65 -1.28 -2.70
CA GLY A 92 11.84 -1.60 -3.87
C GLY A 92 10.62 -2.47 -3.57
N HIS A 93 10.52 -3.07 -2.37
CA HIS A 93 9.47 -4.03 -2.02
C HIS A 93 8.08 -3.39 -2.01
N GLY A 94 7.89 -2.26 -1.33
CA GLY A 94 6.58 -1.58 -1.27
C GLY A 94 6.11 -1.10 -2.65
N ASN A 95 7.04 -0.63 -3.48
CA ASN A 95 6.73 -0.24 -4.85
C ASN A 95 6.26 -1.44 -5.70
N GLU A 96 6.94 -2.59 -5.62
CA GLU A 96 6.55 -3.81 -6.34
C GLU A 96 5.18 -4.31 -5.88
N VAL A 97 4.94 -4.35 -4.56
CA VAL A 97 3.65 -4.75 -3.98
C VAL A 97 2.53 -3.83 -4.46
N ALA A 98 2.75 -2.52 -4.45
CA ALA A 98 1.77 -1.55 -4.91
C ALA A 98 1.46 -1.69 -6.41
N VAL A 99 2.48 -1.92 -7.26
CA VAL A 99 2.29 -2.17 -8.70
C VAL A 99 1.43 -3.39 -8.93
N ILE A 100 1.72 -4.51 -8.26
CA ILE A 100 0.94 -5.75 -8.40
C ILE A 100 -0.51 -5.56 -7.95
N ALA A 101 -0.72 -4.90 -6.82
CA ALA A 101 -2.05 -4.72 -6.24
C ALA A 101 -2.91 -3.72 -7.03
N CYS A 102 -2.36 -2.54 -7.31
CA CYS A 102 -3.13 -1.38 -7.79
C CYS A 102 -2.40 -0.51 -8.83
N GLY A 103 -1.28 -0.97 -9.40
CA GLY A 103 -0.70 -0.35 -10.57
C GLY A 103 -1.62 -0.42 -11.79
N ARG A 104 -1.37 0.37 -12.83
CA ARG A 104 -2.11 0.29 -14.11
C ARG A 104 -2.04 -1.11 -14.72
N SER A 105 -0.91 -1.78 -14.57
CA SER A 105 -0.72 -3.18 -14.96
C SER A 105 -1.15 -4.18 -13.90
N GLY A 106 -1.48 -3.72 -12.68
CA GLY A 106 -1.85 -4.54 -11.53
C GLY A 106 -3.30 -5.03 -11.56
N VAL A 107 -3.73 -5.67 -10.48
CA VAL A 107 -5.07 -6.29 -10.37
C VAL A 107 -6.16 -5.23 -10.28
N ALA A 108 -6.05 -4.25 -9.38
CA ALA A 108 -7.05 -3.18 -9.19
C ALA A 108 -6.61 -1.89 -9.90
N SER A 109 -6.56 -1.94 -11.24
CA SER A 109 -5.96 -0.91 -12.10
C SER A 109 -6.64 0.46 -12.03
N ASP A 110 -7.90 0.55 -11.61
CA ASP A 110 -8.66 1.80 -11.49
C ASP A 110 -8.95 2.17 -10.02
N ALA A 111 -8.35 1.47 -9.07
CA ALA A 111 -8.50 1.80 -7.66
C ALA A 111 -7.81 3.12 -7.31
N ASP A 112 -8.38 3.85 -6.36
CA ASP A 112 -7.68 4.92 -5.65
C ASP A 112 -6.67 4.33 -4.66
N ILE A 113 -5.55 5.01 -4.43
CA ILE A 113 -4.42 4.45 -3.70
C ILE A 113 -4.17 5.24 -2.41
N LEU A 114 -3.95 4.51 -1.30
CA LEU A 114 -3.42 5.06 -0.06
C LEU A 114 -2.04 4.45 0.22
N ILE A 115 -1.09 5.26 0.65
CA ILE A 115 0.25 4.77 0.97
C ILE A 115 0.61 5.14 2.41
N VAL A 116 1.13 4.16 3.14
CA VAL A 116 1.82 4.38 4.40
C VAL A 116 3.23 3.81 4.28
N LYS A 117 4.20 4.71 4.21
CA LYS A 117 5.60 4.29 4.33
C LYS A 117 5.92 4.06 5.79
N LEU A 118 6.19 2.80 6.12
CA LEU A 118 6.64 2.40 7.46
C LEU A 118 8.04 2.94 7.76
N GLY A 119 8.24 3.37 8.99
CA GLY A 119 9.55 3.81 9.43
C GLY A 119 9.54 4.46 10.80
N ASN A 120 10.75 4.73 11.29
CA ASN A 120 11.01 5.45 12.53
C ASN A 120 11.76 6.73 12.21
N SER A 121 11.36 7.84 12.78
CA SER A 121 12.07 9.13 12.69
C SER A 121 13.49 9.12 13.30
N GLY A 122 13.90 8.02 13.90
CA GLY A 122 15.23 7.82 14.50
C GLY A 122 16.16 6.87 13.74
N GLY A 123 15.82 6.44 12.51
CA GLY A 123 16.70 5.60 11.69
C GLY A 123 16.90 4.16 12.17
N ASN A 124 16.17 3.70 13.18
CA ASN A 124 16.20 2.31 13.64
C ASN A 124 15.51 1.39 12.61
N ALA A 125 16.20 0.32 12.22
CA ALA A 125 15.77 -0.61 11.18
C ALA A 125 14.54 -1.46 11.56
N TYR A 126 14.12 -1.48 12.83
CA TYR A 126 13.04 -2.35 13.29
C TYR A 126 11.69 -1.61 13.28
N ILE A 127 10.78 -2.09 12.44
CA ILE A 127 9.38 -1.66 12.44
C ILE A 127 8.68 -2.30 13.64
N ARG A 128 8.02 -1.47 14.44
CA ARG A 128 7.20 -1.93 15.57
C ARG A 128 5.78 -2.20 15.12
N THR A 129 5.13 -3.20 15.71
CA THR A 129 3.71 -3.48 15.45
C THR A 129 2.81 -2.26 15.65
N THR A 130 3.13 -1.40 16.62
CA THR A 130 2.42 -0.13 16.84
C THR A 130 2.48 0.83 15.66
N GLN A 131 3.52 0.78 14.84
CA GLN A 131 3.61 1.61 13.62
C GLN A 131 2.68 1.08 12.53
N ILE A 132 2.59 -0.24 12.40
CA ILE A 132 1.64 -0.89 11.50
C ILE A 132 0.22 -0.58 11.95
N MET A 133 -0.10 -0.71 13.24
CA MET A 133 -1.42 -0.37 13.80
C MET A 133 -1.81 1.09 13.51
N ARG A 134 -0.87 2.03 13.70
CA ARG A 134 -1.10 3.45 13.35
C ARG A 134 -1.30 3.65 11.84
N GLY A 135 -0.60 2.87 11.01
CA GLY A 135 -0.80 2.85 9.57
C GLY A 135 -2.21 2.40 9.19
N VAL A 136 -2.70 1.34 9.81
CA VAL A 136 -4.08 0.85 9.61
C VAL A 136 -5.11 1.89 10.06
N ASP A 137 -4.95 2.48 11.24
CA ASP A 137 -5.83 3.55 11.73
C ASP A 137 -5.87 4.74 10.76
N TYR A 138 -4.71 5.15 10.23
CA TYR A 138 -4.63 6.20 9.22
C TYR A 138 -5.44 5.84 7.96
N CYS A 139 -5.28 4.63 7.44
CA CYS A 139 -6.02 4.17 6.25
C CYS A 139 -7.53 4.15 6.50
N ILE A 140 -7.97 3.71 7.67
CA ILE A 140 -9.39 3.71 8.06
C ILE A 140 -9.95 5.14 8.10
N ARG A 141 -9.24 6.07 8.75
CA ARG A 141 -9.67 7.48 8.82
C ARG A 141 -9.78 8.10 7.44
N LYS A 142 -8.83 7.82 6.56
CA LYS A 142 -8.86 8.30 5.17
C LYS A 142 -10.01 7.68 4.38
N ALA A 143 -10.28 6.39 4.56
CA ALA A 143 -11.42 5.74 3.93
C ALA A 143 -12.77 6.36 4.36
N ILE A 144 -12.92 6.69 5.64
CA ILE A 144 -14.10 7.40 6.15
C ILE A 144 -14.18 8.82 5.56
N GLU A 145 -13.04 9.55 5.53
CA GLU A 145 -12.96 10.91 4.96
C GLU A 145 -13.38 10.93 3.48
N TYR A 146 -12.91 9.95 2.70
CA TYR A 146 -13.26 9.83 1.28
C TYR A 146 -14.59 9.10 1.03
N SER A 147 -15.22 8.58 2.07
CA SER A 147 -16.46 7.78 1.96
C SER A 147 -16.32 6.61 0.97
N GLN A 148 -15.19 5.94 0.96
CA GLN A 148 -14.86 4.82 0.09
C GLN A 148 -14.54 3.56 0.90
N PRO A 149 -14.91 2.37 0.42
CA PRO A 149 -14.43 1.12 0.99
C PRO A 149 -12.91 1.02 0.81
N VAL A 150 -12.23 0.37 1.77
CA VAL A 150 -10.78 0.21 1.73
C VAL A 150 -10.37 -1.25 1.87
N VAL A 151 -9.40 -1.64 1.07
CA VAL A 151 -8.65 -2.90 1.20
C VAL A 151 -7.23 -2.52 1.66
N VAL A 152 -6.78 -3.08 2.77
CA VAL A 152 -5.46 -2.79 3.33
C VAL A 152 -4.53 -3.96 3.09
N ASN A 153 -3.43 -3.73 2.38
CA ASN A 153 -2.34 -4.68 2.21
C ASN A 153 -1.21 -4.39 3.20
N ILE A 154 -0.83 -5.41 3.96
CA ILE A 154 0.30 -5.37 4.89
C ILE A 154 1.23 -6.52 4.54
N SER A 155 2.27 -6.25 3.75
CA SER A 155 3.28 -7.24 3.35
C SER A 155 4.46 -7.21 4.32
N TYR A 156 4.18 -7.43 5.60
CA TYR A 156 5.18 -7.40 6.67
C TYR A 156 5.26 -8.77 7.35
N GLY A 157 6.43 -9.39 7.28
CA GLY A 157 6.71 -10.67 7.93
C GLY A 157 7.29 -10.45 9.34
N GLY A 158 6.72 -11.11 10.34
CA GLY A 158 7.24 -11.16 11.69
C GLY A 158 7.12 -12.59 12.22
N THR A 159 8.19 -13.09 12.85
CA THR A 159 8.21 -14.43 13.47
C THR A 159 7.95 -14.37 14.97
N TYR A 160 7.54 -13.21 15.50
CA TYR A 160 7.30 -13.00 16.92
C TYR A 160 5.84 -13.24 17.25
N GLY A 161 5.60 -14.04 18.28
CA GLY A 161 4.28 -14.36 18.78
C GLY A 161 3.95 -15.84 18.70
N ASN A 162 2.80 -16.21 19.24
CA ASN A 162 2.32 -17.60 19.28
C ASN A 162 1.60 -18.02 17.99
N HIS A 163 1.34 -17.09 17.07
CA HIS A 163 0.63 -17.32 15.80
C HIS A 163 -0.76 -17.99 15.97
N GLU A 164 -1.42 -17.75 17.10
CA GLU A 164 -2.73 -18.34 17.46
C GLU A 164 -3.88 -17.30 17.44
N GLY A 165 -3.63 -16.11 16.88
CA GLY A 165 -4.63 -15.04 16.83
C GLY A 165 -4.81 -14.27 18.15
N GLY A 166 -3.95 -14.49 19.14
CA GLY A 166 -4.08 -13.92 20.49
C GLY A 166 -3.16 -12.75 20.79
N SER A 167 -2.34 -12.29 19.85
CA SER A 167 -1.50 -11.12 20.08
C SER A 167 -2.34 -9.83 20.04
N ILE A 168 -1.87 -8.77 20.72
CA ILE A 168 -2.52 -7.45 20.69
C ILE A 168 -2.68 -6.93 19.27
N PHE A 169 -1.73 -7.23 18.38
CA PHE A 169 -1.79 -6.84 16.99
C PHE A 169 -2.92 -7.56 16.24
N GLU A 170 -3.01 -8.88 16.42
CA GLU A 170 -4.06 -9.70 15.78
C GLU A 170 -5.45 -9.29 16.28
N MET A 171 -5.62 -9.10 17.59
CA MET A 171 -6.87 -8.60 18.18
C MET A 171 -7.26 -7.22 17.64
N PHE A 172 -6.29 -6.32 17.47
CA PHE A 172 -6.53 -5.00 16.88
C PHE A 172 -7.02 -5.12 15.43
N ILE A 173 -6.40 -6.00 14.63
CA ILE A 173 -6.81 -6.24 13.25
C ILE A 173 -8.22 -6.80 13.17
N ASP A 174 -8.55 -7.79 14.01
CA ASP A 174 -9.89 -8.38 14.09
C ASP A 174 -10.94 -7.33 14.46
N ASP A 175 -10.64 -6.48 15.44
CA ASP A 175 -11.49 -5.37 15.85
C ASP A 175 -11.72 -4.37 14.69
N CYS A 176 -10.67 -4.01 13.97
CA CYS A 176 -10.78 -3.13 12.81
C CYS A 176 -11.65 -3.76 11.71
N CYS A 177 -11.43 -5.03 11.39
CA CYS A 177 -12.19 -5.74 10.36
C CYS A 177 -13.67 -5.85 10.72
N SER A 178 -13.98 -6.19 11.99
CA SER A 178 -15.36 -6.35 12.46
C SER A 178 -16.10 -5.03 12.57
N THR A 179 -15.45 -3.98 13.08
CA THR A 179 -16.07 -2.67 13.33
C THR A 179 -16.31 -1.90 12.05
N TYR A 180 -15.33 -1.88 11.15
CA TYR A 180 -15.36 -1.05 9.94
C TYR A 180 -15.69 -1.83 8.67
N ARG A 181 -15.94 -3.14 8.77
CA ARG A 181 -16.17 -4.06 7.64
C ARG A 181 -15.07 -3.95 6.58
N LEU A 182 -13.84 -3.86 7.04
CA LEU A 182 -12.68 -3.77 6.18
C LEU A 182 -12.34 -5.12 5.57
N SER A 183 -11.81 -5.11 4.36
CA SER A 183 -11.02 -6.23 3.85
C SER A 183 -9.54 -5.96 4.15
N LEU A 184 -8.91 -6.87 4.88
CA LEU A 184 -7.50 -6.78 5.20
C LEU A 184 -6.81 -8.04 4.68
N ILE A 185 -5.78 -7.84 3.86
CA ILE A 185 -4.94 -8.91 3.34
C ILE A 185 -3.60 -8.82 4.08
N HIS A 186 -3.36 -9.77 4.98
CA HIS A 186 -2.06 -9.96 5.59
C HIS A 186 -1.39 -11.16 4.94
N ILE A 187 -0.30 -10.92 4.20
CA ILE A 187 0.53 -11.98 3.65
C ILE A 187 1.76 -12.07 4.55
N SER A 188 1.73 -13.00 5.51
CA SER A 188 2.95 -13.47 6.16
C SER A 188 3.60 -14.50 5.24
N GLU A 189 4.79 -14.20 4.70
CA GLU A 189 5.56 -15.24 4.04
C GLU A 189 5.89 -16.35 5.05
N PRO A 190 5.57 -17.62 4.75
CA PRO A 190 6.01 -18.71 5.59
C PRO A 190 7.54 -18.74 5.54
N THR A 191 8.19 -18.46 6.66
CA THR A 191 9.62 -18.67 6.80
C THR A 191 9.90 -20.15 6.56
N ARG A 192 10.38 -20.50 5.37
CA ARG A 192 10.97 -21.83 5.16
C ARG A 192 12.17 -21.90 6.10
N HIS A 193 12.04 -22.70 7.13
CA HIS A 193 13.20 -23.25 7.81
C HIS A 193 13.97 -24.04 6.76
N LEU A 194 15.01 -23.43 6.19
CA LEU A 194 16.07 -24.18 5.51
C LEU A 194 16.77 -24.99 6.60
N ARG A 195 16.50 -26.29 6.64
CA ARG A 195 17.34 -27.26 7.30
C ARG A 195 18.57 -27.52 6.45
#